data_772a07b042f0842c92cb539f3450a7b3
#
_entry.id   772a07b042f0842c92cb539f3450a7b3
#
_cell.length_a   1.000
_cell.length_b   1.000
_cell.length_c   1.000
_cell.angle_alpha   90.00
_cell.angle_beta   90.00
_cell.angle_gamma   90.00
#
_symmetry.space_group_name_H-M   'P 1'
#
loop_
_entity.id
_entity.type
_entity.pdbx_description
1 polymer ?
#
loop_
_entity_poly.entity_id
_entity_poly.type
_entity_poly.pdbx_seq_one_letter_code
_entity_poly.pdbx_strand_id
1 'polypeptide(L)'
;MLLKTDINMMKIMGLLLGTGLFASSIHAESLDCNSHHNNNAAMKKICSASLDEPREKLADQYFTAFLITDAPVRLLQDTQQLWSTRLQQCKTLDCFKQQFDQRLDDLNIYISLNQSLTQHYLKFEQGQMAKQPIHLKIHQLTKDRIKIEGIAYRNPNNRAETQTIPFLAYTTTETKSQITDNEHDCKYTFNYSKAILTVSTEQKGCERFSGIYRLYD
;
A
#
# COMPACT_ATOMS: atom_id res chain seq x y z
N MET A 1 -78.74 25.11 20.56
CA MET A 1 -78.25 24.31 19.45
C MET A 1 -76.72 24.26 19.63
N LEU A 2 -76.22 23.24 20.33
CA LEU A 2 -74.81 23.16 20.78
C LEU A 2 -74.13 22.18 19.87
N LEU A 3 -73.11 22.63 19.10
CA LEU A 3 -72.22 21.81 18.32
C LEU A 3 -71.02 21.42 19.19
N LYS A 4 -70.93 20.15 19.43
CA LYS A 4 -69.85 19.49 20.15
C LYS A 4 -68.75 19.20 19.13
N THR A 5 -67.58 19.82 19.31
CA THR A 5 -66.37 19.55 18.54
C THR A 5 -65.49 18.59 19.32
N ASP A 6 -65.43 17.36 18.85
CA ASP A 6 -64.48 16.36 19.34
C ASP A 6 -63.07 16.65 18.80
N ILE A 7 -62.14 16.96 19.70
CA ILE A 7 -60.71 17.12 19.38
C ILE A 7 -60.09 15.74 19.48
N ASN A 8 -59.82 15.14 18.33
CA ASN A 8 -59.03 13.90 18.20
C ASN A 8 -57.56 14.26 18.45
N MET A 9 -57.07 13.80 19.58
CA MET A 9 -55.69 13.93 19.99
C MET A 9 -54.84 12.94 19.18
N MET A 10 -54.26 13.44 18.07
CA MET A 10 -53.36 12.70 17.21
C MET A 10 -52.01 12.55 17.95
N LYS A 11 -51.74 11.32 18.42
CA LYS A 11 -50.47 10.91 18.95
C LYS A 11 -49.40 11.00 17.86
N ILE A 12 -48.58 12.01 17.92
CA ILE A 12 -47.37 12.12 17.11
C ILE A 12 -46.32 11.20 17.77
N MET A 13 -46.23 10.01 17.23
CA MET A 13 -45.21 9.06 17.57
C MET A 13 -43.89 9.49 16.88
N GLY A 14 -43.03 10.17 17.63
CA GLY A 14 -41.74 10.63 17.16
C GLY A 14 -40.84 9.42 16.84
N LEU A 15 -40.63 9.19 15.54
CA LEU A 15 -39.66 8.24 15.03
C LEU A 15 -38.27 8.87 15.15
N LEU A 16 -37.60 8.62 16.28
CA LEU A 16 -36.16 8.90 16.44
C LEU A 16 -35.37 7.98 15.51
N LEU A 17 -35.11 8.44 14.30
CA LEU A 17 -34.10 7.89 13.41
C LEU A 17 -32.73 8.11 14.07
N GLY A 18 -32.29 7.13 14.84
CA GLY A 18 -30.90 7.02 15.30
C GLY A 18 -30.00 6.85 14.09
N THR A 19 -29.44 7.95 13.60
CA THR A 19 -28.29 7.92 12.69
C THR A 19 -27.11 7.36 13.50
N GLY A 20 -26.95 6.03 13.48
CA GLY A 20 -25.76 5.37 13.93
C GLY A 20 -24.60 5.86 13.07
N LEU A 21 -23.83 6.81 13.61
CA LEU A 21 -22.49 7.09 13.14
C LEU A 21 -21.70 5.79 13.30
N PHE A 22 -21.61 5.01 12.22
CA PHE A 22 -20.59 3.98 12.10
C PHE A 22 -19.25 4.73 12.08
N ALA A 23 -18.71 5.00 13.26
CA ALA A 23 -17.30 5.26 13.41
C ALA A 23 -16.61 3.98 12.93
N SER A 24 -16.27 3.93 11.65
CA SER A 24 -15.32 2.96 11.12
C SER A 24 -14.05 3.20 11.93
N SER A 25 -13.82 2.38 12.93
CA SER A 25 -12.57 2.35 13.66
C SER A 25 -11.49 2.14 12.60
N ILE A 26 -10.73 3.19 12.32
CA ILE A 26 -9.50 3.10 11.54
C ILE A 26 -8.51 2.36 12.46
N HIS A 27 -8.72 1.06 12.59
CA HIS A 27 -7.67 0.21 13.11
C HIS A 27 -6.62 0.16 11.98
N ALA A 28 -5.56 0.98 12.14
CA ALA A 28 -4.28 0.57 11.60
C ALA A 28 -4.16 -0.89 12.04
N GLU A 29 -4.24 -1.83 11.09
CA GLU A 29 -4.27 -3.25 11.41
C GLU A 29 -2.89 -3.61 11.96
N SER A 30 -2.70 -3.26 13.23
CA SER A 30 -1.60 -3.73 14.04
C SER A 30 -1.73 -5.25 14.06
N LEU A 31 -0.61 -5.93 13.88
CA LEU A 31 -0.57 -7.39 14.04
C LEU A 31 -1.05 -7.72 15.46
N ASP A 32 -2.37 -7.92 15.62
CA ASP A 32 -2.97 -8.16 16.92
C ASP A 32 -2.62 -9.57 17.39
N CYS A 33 -1.62 -9.64 18.25
CA CYS A 33 -1.17 -10.89 18.87
C CYS A 33 -2.00 -11.28 20.09
N ASN A 34 -2.93 -10.43 20.54
CA ASN A 34 -3.77 -10.66 21.72
C ASN A 34 -5.12 -11.30 21.37
N SER A 35 -5.52 -11.30 20.09
CA SER A 35 -6.79 -11.89 19.69
C SER A 35 -6.74 -13.42 19.75
N HIS A 36 -7.75 -14.00 20.38
CA HIS A 36 -7.90 -15.47 20.50
C HIS A 36 -8.13 -16.21 19.18
N HIS A 37 -8.17 -15.51 18.04
CA HIS A 37 -8.36 -16.08 16.70
C HIS A 37 -7.08 -16.53 16.00
N ASN A 38 -5.93 -16.54 16.68
CA ASN A 38 -4.63 -16.88 16.11
C ASN A 38 -4.37 -18.38 15.92
N ASN A 39 -5.33 -19.11 15.31
CA ASN A 39 -5.12 -20.52 14.95
C ASN A 39 -4.22 -20.71 13.71
N ASN A 40 -3.83 -19.64 13.04
CA ASN A 40 -2.95 -19.67 11.89
C ASN A 40 -1.49 -19.87 12.32
N ALA A 41 -0.82 -20.89 11.75
CA ALA A 41 0.58 -21.20 12.04
C ALA A 41 1.55 -20.04 11.75
N ALA A 42 1.25 -19.20 10.75
CA ALA A 42 2.03 -18.00 10.46
C ALA A 42 1.88 -16.96 11.58
N MET A 43 0.65 -16.70 12.05
CA MET A 43 0.40 -15.76 13.15
C MET A 43 1.08 -16.20 14.45
N LYS A 44 1.10 -17.50 14.78
CA LYS A 44 1.85 -18.01 15.93
C LYS A 44 3.35 -17.69 15.86
N LYS A 45 3.94 -17.75 14.66
CA LYS A 45 5.34 -17.36 14.44
C LYS A 45 5.54 -15.86 14.50
N ILE A 46 4.67 -15.10 13.85
CA ILE A 46 4.68 -13.63 13.88
C ILE A 46 4.60 -13.12 15.33
N CYS A 47 3.77 -13.75 16.16
CA CYS A 47 3.58 -13.38 17.56
C CYS A 47 4.56 -14.07 18.54
N SER A 48 5.63 -14.68 18.03
CA SER A 48 6.68 -15.23 18.88
C SER A 48 7.60 -14.13 19.43
N ALA A 49 8.21 -14.38 20.59
CA ALA A 49 9.14 -13.45 21.23
C ALA A 49 10.33 -13.04 20.34
N SER A 50 10.73 -13.89 19.39
CA SER A 50 11.82 -13.58 18.43
C SER A 50 11.47 -12.47 17.43
N LEU A 51 10.20 -12.08 17.33
CA LEU A 51 9.71 -11.01 16.45
C LEU A 51 9.04 -9.85 17.22
N ASP A 52 9.14 -9.81 18.56
CA ASP A 52 8.56 -8.74 19.39
C ASP A 52 9.15 -7.38 18.99
N GLU A 53 10.47 -7.25 19.02
CA GLU A 53 11.17 -6.01 18.67
C GLU A 53 10.84 -5.55 17.23
N PRO A 54 10.92 -6.39 16.18
CA PRO A 54 10.49 -6.01 14.83
C PRO A 54 9.04 -5.55 14.76
N ARG A 55 8.12 -6.17 15.50
CA ARG A 55 6.71 -5.76 15.53
C ARG A 55 6.51 -4.39 16.15
N GLU A 56 7.11 -4.15 17.33
CA GLU A 56 7.05 -2.86 18.01
C GLU A 56 7.61 -1.75 17.13
N LYS A 57 8.81 -1.96 16.59
CA LYS A 57 9.43 -0.99 15.68
C LYS A 57 8.56 -0.67 14.48
N LEU A 58 7.93 -1.71 13.87
CA LEU A 58 7.04 -1.51 12.74
C LEU A 58 5.78 -0.75 13.14
N ALA A 59 5.18 -1.05 14.29
CA ALA A 59 3.99 -0.38 14.78
C ALA A 59 4.25 1.12 14.99
N ASP A 60 5.36 1.46 15.63
CA ASP A 60 5.78 2.85 15.86
C ASP A 60 6.04 3.59 14.55
N GLN A 61 6.72 2.94 13.60
CA GLN A 61 7.03 3.52 12.30
C GLN A 61 5.76 3.72 11.46
N TYR A 62 4.84 2.75 11.48
CA TYR A 62 3.56 2.86 10.79
C TYR A 62 2.71 4.00 11.37
N PHE A 63 2.65 4.09 12.69
CA PHE A 63 1.93 5.17 13.37
C PHE A 63 2.52 6.54 13.03
N THR A 64 3.85 6.65 13.04
CA THR A 64 4.54 7.87 12.62
C THR A 64 4.20 8.22 11.17
N ALA A 65 4.29 7.25 10.25
CA ALA A 65 3.92 7.46 8.86
C ALA A 65 2.47 7.92 8.71
N PHE A 66 1.54 7.30 9.44
CA PHE A 66 0.12 7.67 9.43
C PHE A 66 -0.12 9.13 9.88
N LEU A 67 0.64 9.61 10.86
CA LEU A 67 0.46 10.97 11.41
C LEU A 67 1.05 12.07 10.54
N ILE A 68 2.14 11.80 9.81
CA ILE A 68 2.92 12.86 9.17
C ILE A 68 3.02 12.75 7.64
N THR A 69 2.50 11.67 7.04
CA THR A 69 2.61 11.50 5.58
C THR A 69 1.72 12.49 4.82
N ASP A 70 2.26 13.05 3.74
CA ASP A 70 1.49 13.79 2.74
C ASP A 70 0.91 12.86 1.64
N ALA A 71 1.31 11.57 1.66
CA ALA A 71 0.76 10.59 0.75
C ALA A 71 -0.69 10.23 1.13
N PRO A 72 -1.53 9.78 0.17
CA PRO A 72 -2.87 9.36 0.49
C PRO A 72 -2.89 8.27 1.57
N VAL A 73 -3.61 8.49 2.67
CA VAL A 73 -3.72 7.54 3.78
C VAL A 73 -4.17 6.15 3.31
N ARG A 74 -5.05 6.13 2.31
CA ARG A 74 -5.49 4.88 1.69
C ARG A 74 -4.34 4.09 1.07
N LEU A 75 -3.36 4.76 0.45
CA LEU A 75 -2.17 4.09 -0.08
C LEU A 75 -1.37 3.42 1.05
N LEU A 76 -1.19 4.11 2.18
CA LEU A 76 -0.51 3.57 3.34
C LEU A 76 -1.24 2.30 3.86
N GLN A 77 -2.57 2.36 3.96
CA GLN A 77 -3.42 1.25 4.40
C GLN A 77 -3.38 0.06 3.43
N ASP A 78 -3.58 0.31 2.13
CA ASP A 78 -3.59 -0.75 1.11
C ASP A 78 -2.22 -1.43 0.99
N THR A 79 -1.13 -0.68 1.07
CA THR A 79 0.22 -1.26 1.08
C THR A 79 0.52 -2.02 2.37
N GLN A 80 -0.04 -1.61 3.50
CA GLN A 80 0.04 -2.37 4.76
C GLN A 80 -0.69 -3.71 4.64
N GLN A 81 -1.89 -3.71 4.08
CA GLN A 81 -2.67 -4.94 3.85
C GLN A 81 -1.94 -5.92 2.92
N LEU A 82 -1.36 -5.42 1.83
CA LEU A 82 -0.57 -6.22 0.91
C LEU A 82 0.65 -6.83 1.60
N TRP A 83 1.37 -6.05 2.38
CA TRP A 83 2.50 -6.52 3.17
C TRP A 83 2.07 -7.59 4.18
N SER A 84 0.98 -7.37 4.92
CA SER A 84 0.44 -8.33 5.89
C SER A 84 0.08 -9.68 5.23
N THR A 85 -0.58 -9.62 4.06
CA THR A 85 -0.90 -10.81 3.27
C THR A 85 0.36 -11.59 2.88
N ARG A 86 1.41 -10.88 2.54
CA ARG A 86 2.68 -11.45 2.17
C ARG A 86 3.44 -12.03 3.35
N LEU A 87 3.47 -11.30 4.48
CA LEU A 87 4.05 -11.75 5.74
C LEU A 87 3.46 -13.12 6.16
N GLN A 88 2.16 -13.31 6.00
CA GLN A 88 1.47 -14.56 6.33
C GLN A 88 1.88 -15.75 5.43
N GLN A 89 2.52 -15.51 4.30
CA GLN A 89 3.05 -16.56 3.41
C GLN A 89 4.43 -17.05 3.83
N CYS A 90 5.12 -16.35 4.73
CA CYS A 90 6.43 -16.71 5.24
C CYS A 90 6.37 -18.03 6.02
N LYS A 91 7.42 -18.85 5.85
CA LYS A 91 7.57 -20.14 6.54
C LYS A 91 8.78 -20.17 7.48
N THR A 92 9.78 -19.33 7.23
CA THR A 92 11.04 -19.28 7.98
C THR A 92 11.17 -17.98 8.75
N LEU A 93 11.95 -17.97 9.82
CA LEU A 93 12.21 -16.77 10.62
C LEU A 93 12.89 -15.68 9.77
N ASP A 94 13.83 -16.07 8.90
CA ASP A 94 14.54 -15.13 8.03
C ASP A 94 13.60 -14.45 7.05
N CYS A 95 12.62 -15.19 6.50
CA CYS A 95 11.57 -14.60 5.67
C CYS A 95 10.76 -13.54 6.45
N PHE A 96 10.35 -13.84 7.68
CA PHE A 96 9.63 -12.87 8.51
C PHE A 96 10.48 -11.62 8.75
N LYS A 97 11.73 -11.77 9.20
CA LYS A 97 12.64 -10.65 9.43
C LYS A 97 12.80 -9.79 8.17
N GLN A 98 13.06 -10.41 7.03
CA GLN A 98 13.22 -9.71 5.76
C GLN A 98 11.94 -8.91 5.39
N GLN A 99 10.74 -9.48 5.63
CA GLN A 99 9.49 -8.77 5.36
C GLN A 99 9.29 -7.57 6.30
N PHE A 100 9.69 -7.68 7.57
CA PHE A 100 9.68 -6.54 8.50
C PHE A 100 10.66 -5.45 8.05
N ASP A 101 11.90 -5.80 7.71
CA ASP A 101 12.91 -4.85 7.25
C ASP A 101 12.44 -4.13 5.97
N GLN A 102 11.93 -4.85 4.99
CA GLN A 102 11.38 -4.27 3.77
C GLN A 102 10.24 -3.30 4.05
N ARG A 103 9.34 -3.65 4.99
CA ARG A 103 8.23 -2.75 5.33
C ARG A 103 8.70 -1.50 6.05
N LEU A 104 9.69 -1.61 6.92
CA LEU A 104 10.31 -0.45 7.57
C LEU A 104 10.93 0.50 6.53
N ASP A 105 11.64 -0.04 5.53
CA ASP A 105 12.20 0.74 4.45
C ASP A 105 11.11 1.43 3.61
N ASP A 106 10.03 0.72 3.28
CA ASP A 106 8.87 1.31 2.60
C ASP A 106 8.25 2.45 3.41
N LEU A 107 8.09 2.27 4.73
CA LEU A 107 7.50 3.28 5.60
C LEU A 107 8.37 4.54 5.73
N ASN A 108 9.70 4.42 5.63
CA ASN A 108 10.60 5.56 5.62
C ASN A 108 10.27 6.56 4.51
N ILE A 109 9.73 6.09 3.39
CA ILE A 109 9.33 6.95 2.28
C ILE A 109 8.12 7.79 2.65
N TYR A 110 7.15 7.23 3.37
CA TYR A 110 5.97 7.95 3.85
C TYR A 110 6.28 9.01 4.91
N ILE A 111 7.45 8.93 5.53
CA ILE A 111 7.94 9.87 6.55
C ILE A 111 8.84 10.93 5.93
N SER A 112 9.27 10.73 4.69
CA SER A 112 10.18 11.65 3.98
C SER A 112 9.54 13.01 3.74
N LEU A 113 10.33 14.08 3.90
CA LEU A 113 9.90 15.45 3.67
C LEU A 113 9.50 15.77 2.21
N ASN A 114 9.77 14.87 1.26
CA ASN A 114 9.50 15.08 -0.16
C ASN A 114 8.26 14.29 -0.65
N GLN A 115 7.36 13.89 0.22
CA GLN A 115 6.18 13.09 -0.16
C GLN A 115 5.23 13.82 -1.10
N SER A 116 5.02 15.12 -0.92
CA SER A 116 4.17 15.93 -1.80
C SER A 116 4.65 15.99 -3.26
N LEU A 117 5.92 15.66 -3.50
CA LEU A 117 6.53 15.60 -4.84
C LEU A 117 6.65 14.16 -5.37
N THR A 118 6.03 13.20 -4.69
CA THR A 118 6.11 11.78 -5.03
C THR A 118 4.77 11.27 -5.55
N GLN A 119 4.79 10.72 -6.75
CA GLN A 119 3.66 9.99 -7.31
C GLN A 119 3.83 8.50 -7.02
N HIS A 120 2.77 7.88 -6.49
CA HIS A 120 2.75 6.47 -6.14
C HIS A 120 1.92 5.68 -7.15
N TYR A 121 2.53 4.69 -7.78
CA TYR A 121 1.89 3.82 -8.76
C TYR A 121 1.93 2.38 -8.30
N LEU A 122 0.78 1.73 -8.15
CA LEU A 122 0.68 0.30 -7.87
C LEU A 122 0.28 -0.48 -9.11
N LYS A 123 0.89 -1.64 -9.30
CA LYS A 123 0.59 -2.53 -10.42
C LYS A 123 -0.80 -3.17 -10.27
N PHE A 124 -1.55 -3.18 -11.36
CA PHE A 124 -2.86 -3.80 -11.46
C PHE A 124 -2.83 -4.94 -12.48
N GLU A 125 -3.53 -6.02 -12.14
CA GLU A 125 -3.74 -7.18 -13.00
C GLU A 125 -5.23 -7.51 -13.00
N GLN A 126 -5.84 -7.63 -14.18
CA GLN A 126 -7.26 -7.94 -14.33
C GLN A 126 -8.19 -6.99 -13.55
N GLY A 127 -7.85 -5.70 -13.50
CA GLY A 127 -8.64 -4.67 -12.83
C GLY A 127 -8.53 -4.66 -11.30
N GLN A 128 -7.70 -5.51 -10.71
CA GLN A 128 -7.43 -5.57 -9.29
C GLN A 128 -5.94 -5.31 -9.01
N MET A 129 -5.62 -4.97 -7.78
CA MET A 129 -4.23 -4.84 -7.35
C MET A 129 -3.50 -6.19 -7.54
N ALA A 130 -2.32 -6.17 -8.12
CA ALA A 130 -1.53 -7.37 -8.37
C ALA A 130 -1.27 -8.14 -7.07
N LYS A 131 -1.38 -9.47 -7.11
CA LYS A 131 -1.15 -10.33 -5.93
C LYS A 131 0.28 -10.25 -5.38
N GLN A 132 1.23 -9.96 -6.25
CA GLN A 132 2.58 -9.56 -5.89
C GLN A 132 2.71 -8.07 -6.26
N PRO A 133 2.50 -7.19 -5.29
CA PRO A 133 2.44 -5.77 -5.57
C PRO A 133 3.82 -5.27 -6.02
N ILE A 134 3.79 -4.50 -7.10
CA ILE A 134 4.93 -3.69 -7.51
C ILE A 134 4.50 -2.26 -7.30
N HIS A 135 5.28 -1.55 -6.50
CA HIS A 135 5.08 -0.15 -6.19
C HIS A 135 6.20 0.65 -6.87
N LEU A 136 5.83 1.44 -7.87
CA LEU A 136 6.73 2.42 -8.47
C LEU A 136 6.47 3.78 -7.83
N LYS A 137 7.55 4.43 -7.41
CA LYS A 137 7.56 5.77 -6.82
C LYS A 137 8.31 6.69 -7.76
N ILE A 138 7.66 7.76 -8.17
CA ILE A 138 8.21 8.75 -9.10
C ILE A 138 8.36 10.06 -8.33
N HIS A 139 9.61 10.39 -7.97
CA HIS A 139 9.95 11.54 -7.16
C HIS A 139 10.42 12.70 -8.05
N GLN A 140 9.77 13.84 -7.95
CA GLN A 140 10.26 15.08 -8.54
C GLN A 140 11.35 15.65 -7.62
N LEU A 141 12.61 15.46 -7.97
CA LEU A 141 13.74 15.97 -7.17
C LEU A 141 13.96 17.46 -7.35
N THR A 142 13.87 17.93 -8.61
CA THR A 142 13.94 19.34 -9.00
C THR A 142 13.02 19.56 -10.19
N LYS A 143 12.91 20.80 -10.68
CA LYS A 143 12.10 21.10 -11.87
C LYS A 143 12.39 20.15 -13.06
N ASP A 144 13.65 19.77 -13.23
CA ASP A 144 14.11 19.01 -14.40
C ASP A 144 14.63 17.60 -14.07
N ARG A 145 14.61 17.19 -12.80
CA ARG A 145 15.17 15.91 -12.37
C ARG A 145 14.13 15.04 -11.68
N ILE A 146 14.02 13.81 -12.15
CA ILE A 146 13.09 12.81 -11.66
C ILE A 146 13.89 11.57 -11.24
N LYS A 147 13.56 11.01 -10.06
CA LYS A 147 14.02 9.72 -9.59
C LYS A 147 12.85 8.74 -9.64
N ILE A 148 13.07 7.55 -10.14
CA ILE A 148 12.07 6.47 -10.15
C ILE A 148 12.63 5.31 -9.33
N GLU A 149 11.87 4.85 -8.36
CA GLU A 149 12.22 3.71 -7.52
C GLU A 149 11.10 2.67 -7.55
N GLY A 150 11.47 1.41 -7.42
CA GLY A 150 10.53 0.32 -7.31
C GLY A 150 11.16 -0.96 -6.80
N ILE A 151 10.31 -1.89 -6.39
CA ILE A 151 10.72 -3.22 -5.97
C ILE A 151 9.76 -4.23 -6.61
N ALA A 152 10.31 -5.21 -7.28
CA ALA A 152 9.59 -6.37 -7.78
C ALA A 152 10.15 -7.66 -7.17
N TYR A 153 9.36 -8.72 -7.21
CA TYR A 153 9.82 -10.01 -6.72
C TYR A 153 10.48 -10.80 -7.84
N ARG A 154 11.52 -11.54 -7.51
CA ARG A 154 12.31 -12.29 -8.51
C ARG A 154 11.46 -13.29 -9.28
N ASN A 155 10.54 -13.96 -8.61
CA ASN A 155 9.60 -14.88 -9.25
C ASN A 155 8.15 -14.44 -8.98
N PRO A 156 7.51 -13.69 -9.89
CA PRO A 156 6.17 -13.17 -9.69
C PRO A 156 5.09 -14.26 -9.59
N ASN A 157 5.37 -15.48 -10.06
CA ASN A 157 4.44 -16.61 -9.99
C ASN A 157 4.56 -17.40 -8.69
N ASN A 158 5.63 -17.21 -7.92
CA ASN A 158 5.82 -17.86 -6.62
C ASN A 158 5.48 -16.89 -5.48
N ARG A 159 4.31 -17.05 -4.89
CA ARG A 159 3.85 -16.19 -3.79
C ARG A 159 4.72 -16.26 -2.53
N ALA A 160 5.48 -17.32 -2.36
CA ALA A 160 6.42 -17.49 -1.25
C ALA A 160 7.81 -16.89 -1.55
N GLU A 161 8.02 -16.34 -2.74
CA GLU A 161 9.28 -15.73 -3.15
C GLU A 161 9.49 -14.42 -2.39
N THR A 162 10.56 -14.36 -1.63
CA THR A 162 10.95 -13.20 -0.81
C THR A 162 12.08 -12.38 -1.44
N GLN A 163 12.78 -12.96 -2.42
CA GLN A 163 13.85 -12.25 -3.10
C GLN A 163 13.28 -11.14 -3.98
N THR A 164 13.80 -9.95 -3.80
CA THR A 164 13.38 -8.75 -4.51
C THR A 164 14.42 -8.34 -5.54
N ILE A 165 13.94 -7.64 -6.56
CA ILE A 165 14.75 -6.96 -7.57
C ILE A 165 14.39 -5.49 -7.44
N PRO A 166 15.37 -4.63 -7.12
CA PRO A 166 15.16 -3.19 -7.09
C PRO A 166 15.03 -2.64 -8.51
N PHE A 167 14.40 -1.50 -8.60
CA PHE A 167 14.38 -0.62 -9.77
C PHE A 167 14.86 0.75 -9.32
N LEU A 168 15.82 1.30 -10.02
CA LEU A 168 16.31 2.66 -9.79
C LEU A 168 16.62 3.31 -11.12
N ALA A 169 16.02 4.48 -11.37
CA ALA A 169 16.34 5.26 -12.54
C ALA A 169 16.34 6.76 -12.23
N TYR A 170 17.16 7.49 -12.95
CA TYR A 170 17.16 8.95 -12.97
C TYR A 170 16.87 9.42 -14.39
N THR A 171 15.96 10.37 -14.52
CA THR A 171 15.53 10.91 -15.81
C THR A 171 15.16 12.39 -15.70
N THR A 172 14.73 12.98 -16.78
CA THR A 172 14.23 14.35 -16.85
C THR A 172 12.76 14.38 -17.24
N THR A 173 12.12 15.52 -17.11
CA THR A 173 10.72 15.71 -17.58
C THR A 173 10.56 15.46 -19.07
N GLU A 174 11.60 15.67 -19.87
CA GLU A 174 11.60 15.49 -21.32
C GLU A 174 11.79 14.02 -21.71
N THR A 175 12.61 13.28 -20.94
CA THR A 175 12.97 11.89 -21.26
C THR A 175 12.25 10.85 -20.39
N LYS A 176 11.29 11.27 -19.57
CA LYS A 176 10.56 10.39 -18.63
C LYS A 176 9.77 9.24 -19.26
N SER A 177 9.62 9.24 -20.58
CA SER A 177 8.97 8.16 -21.34
C SER A 177 9.93 7.03 -21.71
N GLN A 178 11.25 7.27 -21.69
CA GLN A 178 12.29 6.29 -22.02
C GLN A 178 13.21 6.16 -20.81
N ILE A 179 13.06 5.08 -20.07
CA ILE A 179 13.73 4.87 -18.79
C ILE A 179 14.73 3.73 -18.92
N THR A 180 15.94 3.94 -18.45
CA THR A 180 16.92 2.88 -18.25
C THR A 180 17.06 2.64 -16.76
N ASP A 181 16.81 1.40 -16.33
CA ASP A 181 17.05 0.96 -14.96
C ASP A 181 18.54 0.84 -14.70
N ASN A 182 19.06 1.56 -13.70
CA ASN A 182 20.47 1.59 -13.37
C ASN A 182 20.97 0.33 -12.64
N GLU A 183 20.05 -0.50 -12.15
CA GLU A 183 20.40 -1.74 -11.43
C GLU A 183 20.69 -2.90 -12.39
N HIS A 184 19.99 -2.94 -13.55
CA HIS A 184 20.03 -4.08 -14.45
C HIS A 184 20.19 -3.68 -15.92
N ASP A 185 20.39 -2.40 -16.23
CA ASP A 185 20.48 -1.86 -17.60
C ASP A 185 19.25 -2.15 -18.46
N CYS A 186 18.12 -2.45 -17.83
CA CYS A 186 16.86 -2.70 -18.51
C CYS A 186 16.24 -1.41 -19.06
N LYS A 187 15.82 -1.43 -20.32
CA LYS A 187 15.16 -0.28 -20.98
C LYS A 187 13.66 -0.47 -20.98
N TYR A 188 12.97 0.58 -20.55
CA TYR A 188 11.53 0.61 -20.45
C TYR A 188 10.93 1.81 -21.16
N THR A 189 9.74 1.61 -21.71
CA THR A 189 8.87 2.70 -22.17
C THR A 189 7.80 2.94 -21.12
N PHE A 190 7.74 4.16 -20.59
CA PHE A 190 6.74 4.63 -19.64
C PHE A 190 5.72 5.50 -20.37
N ASN A 191 4.49 5.02 -20.48
CA ASN A 191 3.38 5.76 -21.10
C ASN A 191 2.41 6.23 -20.02
N TYR A 192 2.38 7.54 -19.80
CA TYR A 192 1.52 8.19 -18.82
C TYR A 192 0.19 8.61 -19.46
N SER A 193 -0.91 8.13 -18.91
CA SER A 193 -2.26 8.51 -19.34
C SER A 193 -3.14 8.80 -18.13
N LYS A 194 -3.24 10.07 -17.73
CA LYS A 194 -3.94 10.49 -16.51
C LYS A 194 -3.44 9.71 -15.28
N ALA A 195 -4.35 8.97 -14.62
CA ALA A 195 -4.04 8.14 -13.46
C ALA A 195 -3.45 6.76 -13.80
N ILE A 196 -3.17 6.48 -15.07
CA ILE A 196 -2.62 5.19 -15.52
C ILE A 196 -1.20 5.40 -16.05
N LEU A 197 -0.31 4.54 -15.61
CA LEU A 197 1.04 4.38 -16.15
C LEU A 197 1.14 2.97 -16.75
N THR A 198 1.44 2.91 -18.05
CA THR A 198 1.77 1.63 -18.71
C THR A 198 3.29 1.56 -18.86
N VAL A 199 3.88 0.49 -18.33
CA VAL A 199 5.31 0.20 -18.44
C VAL A 199 5.49 -1.00 -19.37
N SER A 200 6.31 -0.86 -20.39
CA SER A 200 6.63 -1.93 -21.33
C SER A 200 8.14 -2.00 -21.59
N THR A 201 8.61 -3.16 -22.02
CA THR A 201 9.96 -3.39 -22.49
C THR A 201 9.95 -4.42 -23.61
N GLU A 202 10.85 -4.27 -24.57
CA GLU A 202 11.12 -5.27 -25.60
C GLU A 202 12.33 -6.14 -25.24
N GLN A 203 13.01 -5.81 -24.16
CA GLN A 203 14.23 -6.48 -23.72
C GLN A 203 13.87 -7.74 -22.91
N LYS A 204 14.28 -8.90 -23.45
CA LYS A 204 14.07 -10.18 -22.79
C LYS A 204 14.75 -10.24 -21.42
N GLY A 205 14.03 -10.70 -20.41
CA GLY A 205 14.50 -10.80 -19.03
C GLY A 205 14.20 -9.55 -18.18
N CYS A 206 13.68 -8.49 -18.81
CA CYS A 206 13.35 -7.23 -18.14
C CYS A 206 11.83 -7.04 -17.87
N GLU A 207 11.01 -8.06 -18.07
CA GLU A 207 9.55 -7.95 -18.07
C GLU A 207 8.95 -7.73 -16.67
N ARG A 208 9.72 -7.82 -15.60
CA ARG A 208 9.22 -7.81 -14.22
C ARG A 208 8.43 -6.56 -13.87
N PHE A 209 8.93 -5.41 -14.30
CA PHE A 209 8.26 -4.13 -14.07
C PHE A 209 7.25 -3.78 -15.15
N SER A 210 7.13 -4.56 -16.22
CA SER A 210 6.13 -4.32 -17.24
C SER A 210 4.73 -4.56 -16.73
N GLY A 211 3.79 -3.73 -17.19
CA GLY A 211 2.38 -3.85 -16.80
C GLY A 211 1.65 -2.53 -16.72
N ILE A 212 0.45 -2.59 -16.17
CA ILE A 212 -0.42 -1.44 -15.97
C ILE A 212 -0.39 -1.06 -14.50
N TYR A 213 -0.16 0.20 -14.24
CA TYR A 213 -0.09 0.79 -12.91
C TYR A 213 -1.14 1.88 -12.78
N ARG A 214 -1.70 2.00 -11.60
CA ARG A 214 -2.64 3.05 -11.26
C ARG A 214 -2.00 4.00 -10.25
N LEU A 215 -2.13 5.30 -10.53
CA LEU A 215 -1.79 6.37 -9.59
C LEU A 215 -2.70 6.28 -8.36
N TYR A 216 -2.10 6.41 -7.20
CA TYR A 216 -2.79 6.62 -5.94
C TYR A 216 -2.75 8.11 -5.62
N ASP A 217 -3.94 8.68 -5.46
CA ASP A 217 -4.18 10.07 -5.04
C ASP A 217 -4.77 10.08 -3.64
#